data_b1c1256d4b2c7b4fbd621d46eb09dd15
#
_entry.id   b1c1256d4b2c7b4fbd621d46eb09dd15
#
_cell.length_a   1.000
_cell.length_b   1.000
_cell.length_c   1.000
_cell.angle_alpha   90.00
_cell.angle_beta   90.00
_cell.angle_gamma   90.00
#
_symmetry.space_group_name_H-M   'P 1'
#
loop_
_entity.id
_entity.type
_entity.pdbx_description
1 polymer ?
#
loop_
_entity_poly.entity_id
_entity_poly.type
_entity_poly.pdbx_seq_one_letter_code
_entity_poly.pdbx_strand_id
1 'polypeptide(L)'
;MLLLEAGGDDRPSKEPRQFFSNTMIHTPVGYAKTLRNPAVNWLYDARSGEGPDARHIAWPRGKVLGGSSSINGMLYVRGQRADYDHWRQLGCAGWGWDEVEPYFRRAEDRAGAQADSDLGTGGPLRISDPSWKHPVSQAAIDACEAFGLPHRDYNGPDQEAVDWFQLTIDGGRRMSAATAYLDPARRRSNLRIVTRSHVNRIAIESGRAIHVEYERDGQRAKSHAEREIVPSTGAIGSPQILQLSGVGDTAHLGSLGIETIADLPGTGANLQDHYIANAVFRLTADTPSINSASRGIAQLGHVARYLVRKTGLLSLSAAHVAAFLKTREGLVGPDVQFHILPASMNLAAYAADGSMELEREPRLTFAVCQLRPASRGHVSIASADPREHPDILANYLTDPLDRSTLAAGLRAARQVAACAPLASLIDHESLPGSPCASDKDLVAYARSTGGSIYHPVGTCAMGTGPESVVGPDLRVHGVAELRVVDASVMPTINSGNTNAPTLMIAEKASDMILAEARTGANA
;
A
#
# COMPACT_ATOMS: atom_id res chain seq x y z
N MET A 1 -0.22 -8.22 26.34
CA MET A 1 -0.06 -7.27 25.21
C MET A 1 -1.26 -6.34 25.16
N LEU A 2 -1.01 -5.04 24.97
CA LEU A 2 -2.03 -4.02 24.71
C LEU A 2 -1.89 -3.54 23.27
N LEU A 3 -2.98 -3.56 22.50
CA LEU A 3 -3.08 -2.97 21.17
C LEU A 3 -3.94 -1.71 21.25
N LEU A 4 -3.38 -0.58 20.87
CA LEU A 4 -4.07 0.72 20.77
C LEU A 4 -4.33 1.04 19.30
N GLU A 5 -5.58 1.38 18.97
CA GLU A 5 -6.01 1.81 17.63
C GLU A 5 -6.79 3.13 17.73
N ALA A 6 -6.38 4.12 16.93
CA ALA A 6 -7.05 5.43 16.91
C ALA A 6 -8.48 5.37 16.37
N GLY A 7 -8.71 4.49 15.40
CA GLY A 7 -10.01 4.27 14.80
C GLY A 7 -10.89 3.29 15.56
N GLY A 8 -11.95 2.86 14.90
CA GLY A 8 -12.91 1.89 15.44
C GLY A 8 -12.55 0.43 15.15
N ASP A 9 -13.44 -0.47 15.57
CA ASP A 9 -13.43 -1.87 15.16
C ASP A 9 -13.85 -1.98 13.68
N ASP A 10 -13.26 -2.92 12.94
CA ASP A 10 -13.58 -3.19 11.53
C ASP A 10 -14.85 -4.03 11.36
N ARG A 11 -15.31 -4.71 12.42
CA ARG A 11 -16.49 -5.57 12.38
C ARG A 11 -17.79 -4.76 12.34
N PRO A 12 -18.83 -5.26 11.65
CA PRO A 12 -20.13 -4.59 11.60
C PRO A 12 -20.66 -4.27 13.00
N SER A 13 -21.03 -3.02 13.21
CA SER A 13 -21.61 -2.50 14.45
C SER A 13 -23.14 -2.53 14.40
N LYS A 14 -23.80 -2.46 15.56
CA LYS A 14 -25.25 -2.25 15.65
C LYS A 14 -25.67 -0.81 15.32
N GLU A 15 -24.74 0.15 15.37
CA GLU A 15 -24.97 1.55 14.99
C GLU A 15 -25.05 1.68 13.47
N PRO A 16 -26.14 2.23 12.88
CA PRO A 16 -26.38 2.23 11.43
C PRO A 16 -25.25 2.82 10.59
N ARG A 17 -24.64 3.91 11.04
CA ARG A 17 -23.52 4.56 10.31
C ARG A 17 -22.27 3.69 10.30
N GLN A 18 -21.91 3.11 11.45
CA GLN A 18 -20.77 2.20 11.56
C GLN A 18 -21.05 0.85 10.86
N PHE A 19 -22.30 0.35 10.93
CA PHE A 19 -22.70 -0.84 10.20
C PHE A 19 -22.43 -0.71 8.72
N PHE A 20 -22.83 0.41 8.10
CA PHE A 20 -22.62 0.65 6.67
C PHE A 20 -21.13 0.78 6.35
N SER A 21 -20.37 1.60 7.08
CA SER A 21 -18.92 1.77 6.89
C SER A 21 -18.19 0.44 6.98
N ASN A 22 -18.46 -0.34 8.02
CA ASN A 22 -17.74 -1.59 8.27
C ASN A 22 -18.16 -2.69 7.28
N THR A 23 -19.41 -2.68 6.81
CA THR A 23 -19.85 -3.54 5.70
C THR A 23 -19.07 -3.24 4.42
N MET A 24 -18.78 -1.96 4.14
CA MET A 24 -17.99 -1.56 2.98
C MET A 24 -16.51 -2.01 3.09
N ILE A 25 -15.94 -2.05 4.30
CA ILE A 25 -14.60 -2.62 4.53
C ILE A 25 -14.54 -4.06 4.00
N HIS A 26 -15.51 -4.88 4.36
CA HIS A 26 -15.52 -6.31 4.03
C HIS A 26 -16.01 -6.63 2.61
N THR A 27 -16.66 -5.69 1.94
CA THR A 27 -17.09 -5.84 0.54
C THR A 27 -15.96 -5.37 -0.38
N PRO A 28 -15.39 -6.21 -1.27
CA PRO A 28 -14.19 -5.84 -2.01
C PRO A 28 -14.32 -4.50 -2.76
N VAL A 29 -15.35 -4.29 -3.59
CA VAL A 29 -15.56 -3.02 -4.30
C VAL A 29 -15.81 -1.84 -3.36
N GLY A 30 -16.14 -2.10 -2.11
CA GLY A 30 -16.40 -1.09 -1.08
C GLY A 30 -15.18 -0.23 -0.74
N TYR A 31 -13.95 -0.65 -1.11
CA TYR A 31 -12.75 0.17 -0.95
C TYR A 31 -12.95 1.58 -1.55
N ALA A 32 -13.65 1.71 -2.68
CA ALA A 32 -13.95 2.99 -3.30
C ALA A 32 -14.73 3.95 -2.40
N LYS A 33 -15.53 3.43 -1.46
CA LYS A 33 -16.27 4.23 -0.46
C LYS A 33 -15.45 4.50 0.80
N THR A 34 -14.56 3.59 1.18
CA THR A 34 -13.72 3.75 2.39
C THR A 34 -12.62 4.78 2.19
N LEU A 35 -12.11 4.97 0.97
CA LEU A 35 -11.05 5.94 0.66
C LEU A 35 -11.39 7.41 1.00
N ARG A 36 -12.66 7.74 1.26
CA ARG A 36 -13.11 9.09 1.62
C ARG A 36 -13.93 9.13 2.89
N ASN A 37 -14.06 8.01 3.56
CA ASN A 37 -14.86 7.95 4.77
C ASN A 37 -14.02 8.31 6.00
N PRO A 38 -14.23 9.49 6.63
CA PRO A 38 -13.45 9.92 7.80
C PRO A 38 -13.62 9.00 9.02
N ALA A 39 -14.63 8.14 9.02
CA ALA A 39 -14.83 7.19 10.10
C ALA A 39 -13.77 6.06 10.10
N VAL A 40 -13.16 5.77 8.93
CA VAL A 40 -12.20 4.67 8.74
C VAL A 40 -10.92 5.10 8.01
N ASN A 41 -10.74 6.40 7.77
CA ASN A 41 -9.62 6.94 7.02
C ASN A 41 -9.08 8.21 7.70
N TRP A 42 -7.77 8.36 7.75
CA TRP A 42 -7.08 9.55 8.26
C TRP A 42 -7.26 10.77 7.35
N LEU A 43 -7.51 10.55 6.05
CA LEU A 43 -7.65 11.61 5.04
C LEU A 43 -6.41 12.51 4.93
N TYR A 44 -5.22 11.93 4.96
CA TYR A 44 -4.01 12.70 4.71
C TYR A 44 -3.99 13.28 3.31
N ASP A 45 -3.26 14.37 3.17
CA ASP A 45 -3.00 15.06 1.92
C ASP A 45 -1.48 15.26 1.77
N ALA A 46 -0.95 14.93 0.60
CA ALA A 46 0.47 15.03 0.32
C ALA A 46 0.72 16.05 -0.80
N ARG A 47 1.77 16.86 -0.62
CA ARG A 47 2.26 17.72 -1.70
C ARG A 47 3.07 16.91 -2.71
N SER A 48 2.75 17.04 -3.99
CA SER A 48 3.41 16.29 -5.06
C SER A 48 4.88 16.70 -5.28
N GLY A 49 5.25 17.89 -4.85
CA GLY A 49 6.58 18.48 -4.99
C GLY A 49 6.64 19.83 -4.31
N GLU A 50 7.74 20.54 -4.52
CA GLU A 50 7.93 21.93 -4.10
C GLU A 50 7.55 22.90 -5.23
N GLY A 51 7.25 24.16 -4.86
CA GLY A 51 6.97 25.24 -5.81
C GLY A 51 5.50 25.40 -6.18
N PRO A 52 5.19 26.39 -7.05
CA PRO A 52 3.83 26.85 -7.33
C PRO A 52 2.98 25.83 -8.11
N ASP A 53 3.62 24.91 -8.82
CA ASP A 53 2.93 23.86 -9.60
C ASP A 53 2.68 22.58 -8.79
N ALA A 54 3.02 22.57 -7.50
CA ALA A 54 2.80 21.43 -6.64
C ALA A 54 1.30 21.20 -6.43
N ARG A 55 0.87 19.96 -6.70
CA ARG A 55 -0.52 19.55 -6.47
C ARG A 55 -0.65 18.89 -5.09
N HIS A 56 -1.82 19.04 -4.53
CA HIS A 56 -2.24 18.26 -3.39
C HIS A 56 -2.86 16.95 -3.86
N ILE A 57 -2.39 15.84 -3.31
CA ILE A 57 -2.80 14.48 -3.65
C ILE A 57 -3.33 13.80 -2.39
N ALA A 58 -4.59 13.40 -2.42
CA ALA A 58 -5.19 12.67 -1.31
C ALA A 58 -4.47 11.35 -1.03
N TRP A 59 -4.07 11.13 0.23
CA TRP A 59 -3.36 9.93 0.68
C TRP A 59 -4.18 9.17 1.73
N PRO A 60 -5.14 8.34 1.32
CA PRO A 60 -5.95 7.56 2.24
C PRO A 60 -5.08 6.57 3.05
N ARG A 61 -5.23 6.60 4.38
CA ARG A 61 -4.65 5.65 5.33
C ARG A 61 -5.72 5.16 6.28
N GLY A 62 -5.75 3.85 6.52
CA GLY A 62 -6.76 3.27 7.40
C GLY A 62 -6.68 3.77 8.83
N LYS A 63 -7.83 4.22 9.36
CA LYS A 63 -8.06 4.62 10.76
C LYS A 63 -9.08 3.66 11.36
N VAL A 64 -8.66 2.42 11.52
CA VAL A 64 -9.52 1.28 11.91
C VAL A 64 -8.63 0.08 12.22
N LEU A 65 -9.11 -0.87 13.00
CA LEU A 65 -8.41 -2.15 13.19
C LEU A 65 -8.04 -2.80 11.85
N GLY A 66 -6.79 -3.23 11.73
CA GLY A 66 -6.22 -3.70 10.46
C GLY A 66 -5.57 -2.58 9.62
N GLY A 67 -5.71 -1.30 10.03
CA GLY A 67 -5.08 -0.18 9.36
C GLY A 67 -5.43 -0.10 7.86
N SER A 68 -4.44 0.25 7.03
CA SER A 68 -4.63 0.38 5.58
C SER A 68 -5.00 -0.94 4.88
N SER A 69 -4.72 -2.12 5.45
CA SER A 69 -5.19 -3.39 4.90
C SER A 69 -6.72 -3.52 4.90
N SER A 70 -7.41 -2.77 5.76
CA SER A 70 -8.88 -2.72 5.84
C SER A 70 -9.52 -1.83 4.76
N ILE A 71 -8.75 -0.98 4.07
CA ILE A 71 -9.27 -0.07 3.04
C ILE A 71 -8.52 -0.11 1.71
N ASN A 72 -7.49 -0.96 1.55
CA ASN A 72 -6.68 -1.08 0.34
C ASN A 72 -7.42 -1.76 -0.83
N GLY A 73 -6.77 -1.83 -2.00
CA GLY A 73 -7.27 -2.49 -3.20
C GLY A 73 -7.12 -4.02 -3.22
N MET A 74 -6.63 -4.64 -2.15
CA MET A 74 -6.50 -6.11 -1.97
C MET A 74 -5.56 -6.82 -2.96
N LEU A 75 -4.70 -6.10 -3.65
CA LEU A 75 -3.73 -6.68 -4.58
C LEU A 75 -2.56 -7.29 -3.80
N TYR A 76 -2.19 -8.52 -4.13
CA TYR A 76 -1.12 -9.25 -3.47
C TYR A 76 0.11 -9.38 -4.37
N VAL A 77 1.23 -8.77 -3.97
CA VAL A 77 2.51 -8.80 -4.66
C VAL A 77 3.64 -8.91 -3.64
N ARG A 78 4.51 -9.92 -3.79
CA ARG A 78 5.68 -10.09 -2.90
C ARG A 78 6.79 -9.08 -3.19
N GLY A 79 6.94 -8.65 -4.44
CA GLY A 79 8.11 -7.95 -4.94
C GLY A 79 9.12 -8.90 -5.57
N GLN A 80 10.30 -8.38 -5.89
CA GLN A 80 11.38 -9.14 -6.55
C GLN A 80 12.42 -9.61 -5.52
N ARG A 81 13.05 -10.75 -5.77
CA ARG A 81 14.21 -11.20 -4.99
C ARG A 81 15.26 -10.09 -4.84
N ALA A 82 15.52 -9.36 -5.92
CA ALA A 82 16.49 -8.28 -5.96
C ALA A 82 16.17 -7.11 -5.00
N ASP A 83 14.90 -6.87 -4.66
CA ASP A 83 14.52 -5.83 -3.71
C ASP A 83 15.08 -6.11 -2.32
N TYR A 84 14.92 -7.34 -1.84
CA TYR A 84 15.36 -7.79 -0.51
C TYR A 84 16.87 -8.02 -0.46
N ASP A 85 17.46 -8.57 -1.51
CA ASP A 85 18.91 -8.69 -1.61
C ASP A 85 19.58 -7.31 -1.62
N HIS A 86 18.91 -6.30 -2.19
CA HIS A 86 19.35 -4.91 -2.09
C HIS A 86 19.25 -4.36 -0.65
N TRP A 87 18.20 -4.67 0.10
CA TRP A 87 18.14 -4.29 1.54
C TRP A 87 19.33 -4.84 2.30
N ARG A 88 19.69 -6.12 2.07
CA ARG A 88 20.89 -6.72 2.68
C ARG A 88 22.16 -5.96 2.29
N GLN A 89 22.30 -5.57 1.01
CA GLN A 89 23.45 -4.80 0.52
C GLN A 89 23.54 -3.40 1.16
N LEU A 90 22.41 -2.79 1.51
CA LEU A 90 22.34 -1.54 2.24
C LEU A 90 22.70 -1.66 3.74
N GLY A 91 23.12 -2.84 4.19
CA GLY A 91 23.53 -3.09 5.57
C GLY A 91 22.44 -3.71 6.46
N CYS A 92 21.27 -4.04 5.88
CA CYS A 92 20.20 -4.71 6.61
C CYS A 92 20.44 -6.23 6.65
N ALA A 93 21.39 -6.67 7.46
CA ALA A 93 21.74 -8.07 7.62
C ALA A 93 20.51 -8.91 8.04
N GLY A 94 20.32 -10.06 7.41
CA GLY A 94 19.15 -10.91 7.66
C GLY A 94 17.88 -10.51 6.89
N TRP A 95 17.94 -9.54 5.97
CA TRP A 95 16.79 -9.08 5.18
C TRP A 95 16.92 -9.37 3.67
N GLY A 96 17.85 -10.23 3.25
CA GLY A 96 17.90 -10.75 1.87
C GLY A 96 16.75 -11.72 1.59
N TRP A 97 16.55 -12.05 0.32
CA TRP A 97 15.42 -12.88 -0.09
C TRP A 97 15.34 -14.21 0.65
N ASP A 98 16.44 -14.93 0.74
CA ASP A 98 16.46 -16.25 1.37
C ASP A 98 16.11 -16.21 2.87
N GLU A 99 16.30 -15.04 3.52
CA GLU A 99 15.96 -14.84 4.93
C GLU A 99 14.52 -14.31 5.12
N VAL A 100 13.88 -13.74 4.10
CA VAL A 100 12.52 -13.19 4.22
C VAL A 100 11.45 -14.04 3.54
N GLU A 101 11.81 -14.82 2.52
CA GLU A 101 10.88 -15.69 1.78
C GLU A 101 10.10 -16.65 2.70
N PRO A 102 10.72 -17.30 3.72
CA PRO A 102 9.99 -18.17 4.64
C PRO A 102 8.86 -17.47 5.38
N TYR A 103 8.96 -16.15 5.62
CA TYR A 103 7.93 -15.36 6.29
C TYR A 103 6.77 -15.02 5.35
N PHE A 104 7.03 -14.82 4.06
CA PHE A 104 5.96 -14.75 3.06
C PHE A 104 5.16 -16.05 3.04
N ARG A 105 5.83 -17.20 2.91
CA ARG A 105 5.18 -18.52 2.90
C ARG A 105 4.39 -18.79 4.17
N ARG A 106 4.91 -18.39 5.33
CA ARG A 106 4.23 -18.53 6.62
C ARG A 106 2.94 -17.72 6.70
N ALA A 107 2.95 -16.51 6.13
CA ALA A 107 1.78 -15.64 6.11
C ALA A 107 0.68 -16.16 5.17
N GLU A 108 1.04 -16.84 4.09
CA GLU A 108 0.16 -17.16 2.98
C GLU A 108 -0.67 -18.43 3.16
N ASP A 109 -1.91 -18.36 2.69
CA ASP A 109 -2.75 -19.51 2.35
C ASP A 109 -3.28 -19.34 0.92
N ARG A 110 -2.45 -19.70 -0.06
CA ARG A 110 -2.75 -19.54 -1.47
C ARG A 110 -3.72 -20.60 -1.96
N ALA A 111 -4.89 -20.18 -2.45
CA ALA A 111 -5.87 -21.07 -3.04
C ALA A 111 -5.31 -21.77 -4.30
N GLY A 112 -5.39 -23.09 -4.33
CA GLY A 112 -4.88 -23.90 -5.45
C GLY A 112 -3.36 -24.13 -5.46
N ALA A 113 -2.60 -23.64 -4.48
CA ALA A 113 -1.20 -23.98 -4.35
C ALA A 113 -1.04 -25.48 -4.05
N GLN A 114 -0.04 -26.11 -4.69
CA GLN A 114 0.35 -27.48 -4.40
C GLN A 114 1.41 -27.49 -3.28
N ALA A 115 1.56 -28.63 -2.62
CA ALA A 115 2.46 -28.72 -1.45
C ALA A 115 3.94 -28.47 -1.78
N ASP A 116 4.33 -28.68 -3.03
CA ASP A 116 5.68 -28.46 -3.55
C ASP A 116 5.86 -27.10 -4.28
N SER A 117 4.82 -26.25 -4.25
CA SER A 117 4.91 -24.91 -4.86
C SER A 117 5.73 -23.95 -4.01
N ASP A 118 6.29 -22.91 -4.64
CA ASP A 118 6.94 -21.79 -3.94
C ASP A 118 5.97 -20.91 -3.14
N LEU A 119 4.68 -21.14 -3.29
CA LEU A 119 3.60 -20.40 -2.63
C LEU A 119 3.26 -21.01 -1.28
N GLY A 120 2.98 -20.18 -0.28
CA GLY A 120 2.60 -20.61 1.06
C GLY A 120 1.19 -21.20 1.13
N THR A 121 1.01 -22.20 1.98
CA THR A 121 -0.28 -22.82 2.28
C THR A 121 -0.48 -22.90 3.79
N GLY A 122 -1.75 -22.77 4.23
CA GLY A 122 -2.12 -22.90 5.65
C GLY A 122 -1.77 -21.70 6.54
N GLY A 123 -1.25 -20.62 5.97
CA GLY A 123 -1.03 -19.36 6.69
C GLY A 123 -2.33 -18.60 6.97
N PRO A 124 -2.28 -17.55 7.78
CA PRO A 124 -3.47 -16.79 8.16
C PRO A 124 -4.06 -15.94 7.04
N LEU A 125 -3.26 -15.53 6.04
CA LEU A 125 -3.67 -14.64 4.97
C LEU A 125 -4.13 -15.44 3.73
N ARG A 126 -5.44 -15.57 3.57
CA ARG A 126 -6.00 -16.21 2.37
C ARG A 126 -5.77 -15.37 1.12
N ILE A 127 -5.24 -15.98 0.08
CA ILE A 127 -4.97 -15.39 -1.22
C ILE A 127 -5.70 -16.19 -2.30
N SER A 128 -6.44 -15.52 -3.17
CA SER A 128 -7.24 -16.16 -4.22
C SER A 128 -7.10 -15.44 -5.56
N ASP A 129 -7.51 -16.11 -6.62
CA ASP A 129 -7.71 -15.48 -7.94
C ASP A 129 -9.02 -14.69 -7.97
N PRO A 130 -9.18 -13.77 -8.96
CA PRO A 130 -10.45 -13.10 -9.18
C PRO A 130 -11.57 -14.09 -9.43
N SER A 131 -12.65 -14.01 -8.66
CA SER A 131 -13.83 -14.87 -8.81
C SER A 131 -14.65 -14.54 -10.06
N TRP A 132 -14.35 -13.44 -10.73
CA TRP A 132 -14.96 -13.01 -11.98
C TRP A 132 -13.88 -12.47 -12.92
N LYS A 133 -13.66 -13.20 -14.01
CA LYS A 133 -12.69 -12.88 -15.06
C LYS A 133 -13.41 -12.22 -16.23
N HIS A 134 -13.07 -10.97 -16.56
CA HIS A 134 -13.71 -10.21 -17.61
C HIS A 134 -13.04 -10.50 -18.97
N PRO A 135 -13.80 -10.68 -20.10
CA PRO A 135 -13.20 -11.00 -21.40
C PRO A 135 -12.18 -9.99 -21.90
N VAL A 136 -12.40 -8.69 -21.69
CA VAL A 136 -11.43 -7.63 -22.06
C VAL A 136 -10.15 -7.75 -21.24
N SER A 137 -10.22 -8.20 -20.00
CA SER A 137 -9.02 -8.46 -19.19
C SER A 137 -8.23 -9.66 -19.72
N GLN A 138 -8.92 -10.71 -20.21
CA GLN A 138 -8.23 -11.81 -20.90
C GLN A 138 -7.58 -11.34 -22.19
N ALA A 139 -8.28 -10.54 -23.00
CA ALA A 139 -7.69 -9.95 -24.22
C ALA A 139 -6.47 -9.06 -23.90
N ALA A 140 -6.44 -8.40 -22.75
CA ALA A 140 -5.27 -7.63 -22.31
C ALA A 140 -4.09 -8.55 -21.91
N ILE A 141 -4.35 -9.70 -21.29
CA ILE A 141 -3.31 -10.72 -21.02
C ILE A 141 -2.74 -11.23 -22.35
N ASP A 142 -3.59 -11.66 -23.27
CA ASP A 142 -3.19 -12.19 -24.57
C ASP A 142 -2.38 -11.14 -25.38
N ALA A 143 -2.75 -9.85 -25.28
CA ALA A 143 -2.00 -8.75 -25.91
C ALA A 143 -0.64 -8.51 -25.26
N CYS A 144 -0.53 -8.66 -23.94
CA CYS A 144 0.76 -8.62 -23.24
C CYS A 144 1.67 -9.79 -23.66
N GLU A 145 1.10 -10.99 -23.85
CA GLU A 145 1.86 -12.15 -24.39
C GLU A 145 2.34 -11.87 -25.82
N ALA A 146 1.47 -11.32 -26.67
CA ALA A 146 1.82 -10.93 -28.04
C ALA A 146 2.89 -9.81 -28.06
N PHE A 147 2.92 -8.95 -27.06
CA PHE A 147 3.97 -7.95 -26.86
C PHE A 147 5.31 -8.56 -26.41
N GLY A 148 5.30 -9.80 -25.87
CA GLY A 148 6.49 -10.53 -25.45
C GLY A 148 6.60 -10.77 -23.94
N LEU A 149 5.60 -10.43 -23.13
CA LEU A 149 5.58 -10.77 -21.71
C LEU A 149 5.11 -12.21 -21.49
N PRO A 150 5.83 -13.05 -20.72
CA PRO A 150 5.37 -14.40 -20.43
C PRO A 150 4.13 -14.38 -19.52
N HIS A 151 3.14 -15.23 -19.84
CA HIS A 151 2.00 -15.47 -18.97
C HIS A 151 2.40 -16.49 -17.90
N ARG A 152 2.65 -16.01 -16.69
CA ARG A 152 3.07 -16.81 -15.54
C ARG A 152 2.83 -16.06 -14.23
N ASP A 153 2.96 -16.78 -13.12
CA ASP A 153 2.87 -16.19 -11.78
C ASP A 153 4.00 -15.16 -11.53
N TYR A 154 3.62 -13.90 -11.34
CA TYR A 154 4.54 -12.79 -11.06
C TYR A 154 5.07 -12.79 -9.61
N ASN A 155 4.52 -13.60 -8.71
CA ASN A 155 5.06 -13.83 -7.37
C ASN A 155 6.04 -15.03 -7.33
N GLY A 156 6.32 -15.63 -8.49
CA GLY A 156 7.32 -16.66 -8.68
C GLY A 156 8.76 -16.10 -8.71
N PRO A 157 9.74 -16.95 -9.15
CA PRO A 157 11.15 -16.58 -9.15
C PRO A 157 11.50 -15.39 -10.05
N ASP A 158 10.73 -15.18 -11.12
CA ASP A 158 10.91 -14.08 -12.07
C ASP A 158 9.60 -13.30 -12.20
N GLN A 159 9.66 -12.03 -11.81
CA GLN A 159 8.49 -11.15 -11.79
C GLN A 159 8.12 -10.61 -13.18
N GLU A 160 9.00 -10.67 -14.20
CA GLU A 160 8.66 -10.23 -15.56
C GLU A 160 7.60 -11.14 -16.17
N ALA A 161 6.35 -10.71 -16.09
CA ALA A 161 5.19 -11.56 -16.35
C ALA A 161 3.92 -10.73 -16.57
N VAL A 162 2.91 -11.38 -17.12
CA VAL A 162 1.52 -10.93 -17.07
C VAL A 162 0.66 -12.05 -16.50
N ASP A 163 -0.27 -11.71 -15.59
CA ASP A 163 -1.28 -12.63 -15.06
C ASP A 163 -2.44 -11.87 -14.41
N TRP A 164 -3.48 -12.59 -14.05
CA TRP A 164 -4.53 -12.09 -13.18
C TRP A 164 -3.94 -11.70 -11.82
N PHE A 165 -4.42 -10.56 -11.26
CA PHE A 165 -4.00 -10.21 -9.91
C PHE A 165 -4.38 -11.29 -8.90
N GLN A 166 -3.44 -11.68 -8.08
CA GLN A 166 -3.69 -12.41 -6.85
C GLN A 166 -4.24 -11.45 -5.79
N LEU A 167 -5.25 -11.88 -5.05
CA LEU A 167 -6.06 -11.00 -4.20
C LEU A 167 -6.12 -11.51 -2.77
N THR A 168 -6.00 -10.59 -1.80
CA THR A 168 -6.31 -10.87 -0.39
C THR A 168 -7.83 -10.87 -0.18
N ILE A 169 -8.48 -11.89 -0.76
CA ILE A 169 -9.93 -12.10 -0.72
C ILE A 169 -10.20 -13.57 -0.38
N ASP A 170 -11.11 -13.81 0.56
CA ASP A 170 -11.63 -15.13 0.88
C ASP A 170 -13.16 -15.15 0.81
N GLY A 171 -13.73 -16.11 0.09
CA GLY A 171 -15.18 -16.22 -0.08
C GLY A 171 -15.86 -14.92 -0.53
N GLY A 172 -15.19 -14.13 -1.40
CA GLY A 172 -15.68 -12.84 -1.87
C GLY A 172 -15.67 -11.73 -0.83
N ARG A 173 -14.91 -11.88 0.26
CA ARG A 173 -14.72 -10.87 1.31
C ARG A 173 -13.24 -10.51 1.45
N ARG A 174 -12.96 -9.26 1.80
CA ARG A 174 -11.60 -8.79 2.12
C ARG A 174 -10.97 -9.60 3.24
N MET A 175 -9.71 -9.99 3.05
CA MET A 175 -8.80 -10.49 4.08
C MET A 175 -7.85 -9.35 4.50
N SER A 176 -8.23 -8.60 5.52
CA SER A 176 -7.36 -7.59 6.14
C SER A 176 -6.46 -8.24 7.21
N ALA A 177 -5.44 -7.52 7.69
CA ALA A 177 -4.64 -7.95 8.83
C ALA A 177 -5.52 -8.19 10.08
N ALA A 178 -6.61 -7.41 10.25
CA ALA A 178 -7.56 -7.66 11.33
C ALA A 178 -8.25 -9.02 11.17
N THR A 179 -8.73 -9.34 9.98
CA THR A 179 -9.42 -10.61 9.70
C THR A 179 -8.44 -11.79 9.79
N ALA A 180 -7.24 -11.65 9.21
CA ALA A 180 -6.26 -12.74 9.12
C ALA A 180 -5.59 -13.05 10.46
N TYR A 181 -5.20 -12.05 11.22
CA TYR A 181 -4.37 -12.20 12.41
C TYR A 181 -5.09 -11.86 13.72
N LEU A 182 -5.85 -10.75 13.73
CA LEU A 182 -6.43 -10.25 14.98
C LEU A 182 -7.66 -11.03 15.38
N ASP A 183 -8.57 -11.36 14.46
CA ASP A 183 -9.81 -12.08 14.78
C ASP A 183 -9.56 -13.44 15.43
N PRO A 184 -8.62 -14.29 14.97
CA PRO A 184 -8.25 -15.52 15.66
C PRO A 184 -7.67 -15.28 17.06
N ALA A 185 -6.98 -14.14 17.26
CA ALA A 185 -6.30 -13.82 18.52
C ALA A 185 -7.19 -13.10 19.54
N ARG A 186 -8.32 -12.54 19.16
CA ARG A 186 -9.18 -11.68 20.02
C ARG A 186 -9.59 -12.33 21.36
N ARG A 187 -9.68 -13.66 21.41
CA ARG A 187 -10.10 -14.38 22.61
C ARG A 187 -8.95 -14.75 23.55
N ARG A 188 -7.71 -14.41 23.19
CA ARG A 188 -6.55 -14.70 24.03
C ARG A 188 -6.58 -13.81 25.28
N SER A 189 -6.43 -14.39 26.46
CA SER A 189 -6.46 -13.67 27.74
C SER A 189 -5.31 -12.68 27.91
N ASN A 190 -4.20 -12.90 27.18
CA ASN A 190 -3.02 -12.03 27.19
C ASN A 190 -3.07 -10.91 26.14
N LEU A 191 -4.18 -10.72 25.40
CA LEU A 191 -4.39 -9.65 24.44
C LEU A 191 -5.55 -8.74 24.87
N ARG A 192 -5.26 -7.44 25.01
CA ARG A 192 -6.26 -6.39 25.20
C ARG A 192 -6.24 -5.45 23.99
N ILE A 193 -7.39 -5.27 23.36
CA ILE A 193 -7.57 -4.35 22.21
C ILE A 193 -8.36 -3.15 22.71
N VAL A 194 -7.84 -1.93 22.47
CA VAL A 194 -8.49 -0.68 22.85
C VAL A 194 -8.54 0.20 21.62
N THR A 195 -9.74 0.39 21.09
CA THR A 195 -10.05 1.25 19.94
C THR A 195 -10.39 2.67 20.39
N ARG A 196 -10.43 3.61 19.43
CA ARG A 196 -10.65 5.06 19.66
C ARG A 196 -9.59 5.65 20.59
N SER A 197 -8.37 5.14 20.49
CA SER A 197 -7.24 5.50 21.34
C SER A 197 -6.16 6.15 20.49
N HIS A 198 -6.21 7.46 20.38
CA HIS A 198 -5.24 8.25 19.63
C HIS A 198 -3.96 8.37 20.47
N VAL A 199 -2.87 7.78 19.97
CA VAL A 199 -1.55 7.90 20.62
C VAL A 199 -1.00 9.30 20.32
N ASN A 200 -0.63 10.02 21.40
CA ASN A 200 -0.09 11.35 21.31
C ASN A 200 1.46 11.33 21.22
N ARG A 201 2.10 10.54 22.08
CA ARG A 201 3.55 10.36 22.11
C ARG A 201 3.94 9.15 22.96
N ILE A 202 5.22 8.79 22.86
CA ILE A 202 5.89 7.83 23.74
C ILE A 202 6.75 8.63 24.72
N ALA A 203 6.59 8.38 26.02
CA ALA A 203 7.45 8.95 27.03
C ALA A 203 8.75 8.15 27.09
N ILE A 204 9.88 8.85 26.95
CA ILE A 204 11.23 8.30 26.97
C ILE A 204 11.96 8.96 28.13
N GLU A 205 12.48 8.17 29.06
CA GLU A 205 13.21 8.62 30.23
C GLU A 205 14.57 7.93 30.28
N SER A 206 15.63 8.69 30.45
CA SER A 206 17.02 8.17 30.49
C SER A 206 17.34 7.24 29.30
N GLY A 207 16.88 7.61 28.09
CA GLY A 207 17.09 6.85 26.87
C GLY A 207 16.27 5.55 26.73
N ARG A 208 15.22 5.36 27.54
CA ARG A 208 14.34 4.19 27.53
C ARG A 208 12.88 4.59 27.35
N ALA A 209 12.16 3.91 26.48
CA ALA A 209 10.71 4.08 26.31
C ALA A 209 9.95 3.43 27.48
N ILE A 210 9.15 4.23 28.21
CA ILE A 210 8.53 3.84 29.47
C ILE A 210 7.03 3.61 29.32
N HIS A 211 6.32 4.53 28.67
CA HIS A 211 4.88 4.45 28.52
C HIS A 211 4.39 5.18 27.26
N VAL A 212 3.20 4.82 26.84
CA VAL A 212 2.48 5.50 25.76
C VAL A 212 1.46 6.46 26.36
N GLU A 213 1.46 7.71 25.92
CA GLU A 213 0.43 8.70 26.22
C GLU A 213 -0.58 8.73 25.08
N TYR A 214 -1.84 8.56 25.41
CA TYR A 214 -2.92 8.53 24.40
C TYR A 214 -4.19 9.21 24.91
N GLU A 215 -5.06 9.54 23.99
CA GLU A 215 -6.39 10.07 24.31
C GLU A 215 -7.46 9.09 23.83
N ARG A 216 -8.43 8.85 24.68
CA ARG A 216 -9.61 8.03 24.40
C ARG A 216 -10.85 8.71 24.89
N ASP A 217 -11.84 8.88 23.99
CA ASP A 217 -13.13 9.51 24.30
C ASP A 217 -12.97 10.89 25.00
N GLY A 218 -11.95 11.68 24.58
CA GLY A 218 -11.63 12.99 25.16
C GLY A 218 -10.85 12.95 26.48
N GLN A 219 -10.50 11.77 26.99
CA GLN A 219 -9.74 11.62 28.23
C GLN A 219 -8.29 11.16 27.94
N ARG A 220 -7.33 11.86 28.55
CA ARG A 220 -5.92 11.47 28.50
C ARG A 220 -5.68 10.25 29.39
N ALA A 221 -4.91 9.30 28.85
CA ALA A 221 -4.53 8.07 29.53
C ALA A 221 -3.07 7.72 29.24
N LYS A 222 -2.49 6.88 30.12
CA LYS A 222 -1.14 6.34 29.98
C LYS A 222 -1.17 4.83 30.09
N SER A 223 -0.28 4.17 29.35
CA SER A 223 -0.07 2.72 29.48
C SER A 223 1.42 2.43 29.54
N HIS A 224 1.88 1.92 30.66
CA HIS A 224 3.28 1.51 30.84
C HIS A 224 3.56 0.21 30.11
N ALA A 225 4.76 0.11 29.55
CA ALA A 225 5.28 -1.10 28.93
C ALA A 225 6.24 -1.80 29.90
N GLU A 226 6.03 -3.09 30.12
CA GLU A 226 6.92 -3.92 30.95
C GLU A 226 8.17 -4.38 30.16
N ARG A 227 8.06 -4.46 28.84
CA ARG A 227 9.12 -4.96 27.98
C ARG A 227 9.51 -3.95 26.89
N GLU A 228 8.62 -3.72 25.93
CA GLU A 228 8.90 -2.79 24.83
C GLU A 228 7.61 -2.14 24.29
N ILE A 229 7.79 -1.01 23.60
CA ILE A 229 6.75 -0.31 22.84
C ILE A 229 7.03 -0.51 21.36
N VAL A 230 6.00 -0.86 20.59
CA VAL A 230 6.12 -1.18 19.16
C VAL A 230 5.16 -0.31 18.35
N PRO A 231 5.56 0.90 17.91
CA PRO A 231 4.85 1.62 16.86
C PRO A 231 4.69 0.76 15.60
N SER A 232 3.44 0.66 15.14
CA SER A 232 3.05 -0.02 13.90
C SER A 232 2.00 0.85 13.18
N THR A 233 2.25 2.17 13.15
CA THR A 233 1.28 3.18 12.71
C THR A 233 1.47 3.58 11.25
N GLY A 234 2.35 2.85 10.53
CA GLY A 234 2.62 3.02 9.11
C GLY A 234 3.55 4.19 8.81
N ALA A 235 3.89 4.34 7.53
CA ALA A 235 4.91 5.27 7.05
C ALA A 235 4.62 6.76 7.32
N ILE A 236 3.42 7.11 7.79
CA ILE A 236 3.09 8.49 8.19
C ILE A 236 3.03 8.59 9.72
N GLY A 237 2.32 7.69 10.39
CA GLY A 237 2.10 7.80 11.83
C GLY A 237 3.33 7.44 12.66
N SER A 238 4.17 6.49 12.21
CA SER A 238 5.36 6.08 12.98
C SER A 238 6.40 7.18 13.09
N PRO A 239 6.84 7.86 12.00
CA PRO A 239 7.72 9.01 12.15
C PRO A 239 7.05 10.17 12.90
N GLN A 240 5.76 10.42 12.74
CA GLN A 240 5.03 11.44 13.48
C GLN A 240 5.12 11.21 15.00
N ILE A 241 4.83 9.98 15.46
CA ILE A 241 4.89 9.63 16.88
C ILE A 241 6.32 9.73 17.40
N LEU A 242 7.34 9.29 16.64
CA LEU A 242 8.74 9.41 17.03
C LEU A 242 9.16 10.87 17.18
N GLN A 243 8.85 11.73 16.21
CA GLN A 243 9.15 13.17 16.26
C GLN A 243 8.45 13.84 17.46
N LEU A 244 7.18 13.58 17.70
CA LEU A 244 6.44 14.08 18.88
C LEU A 244 7.00 13.55 20.21
N SER A 245 7.79 12.48 20.17
CA SER A 245 8.45 11.88 21.34
C SER A 245 9.91 12.34 21.52
N GLY A 246 10.37 13.32 20.72
CA GLY A 246 11.74 13.82 20.78
C GLY A 246 12.77 12.98 20.04
N VAL A 247 12.34 12.12 19.10
CA VAL A 247 13.21 11.28 18.26
C VAL A 247 13.14 11.78 16.82
N GLY A 248 14.18 12.52 16.37
CA GLY A 248 14.18 13.13 15.04
C GLY A 248 15.31 14.15 14.90
N ASP A 249 15.24 14.97 13.84
CA ASP A 249 16.18 16.05 13.57
C ASP A 249 16.11 17.13 14.66
N THR A 250 17.24 17.37 15.32
CA THR A 250 17.35 18.30 16.45
C THR A 250 16.93 19.73 16.08
N ALA A 251 17.29 20.21 14.89
CA ALA A 251 16.97 21.57 14.48
C ALA A 251 15.46 21.72 14.22
N HIS A 252 14.87 20.74 13.56
CA HIS A 252 13.42 20.71 13.30
C HIS A 252 12.62 20.63 14.60
N LEU A 253 12.92 19.67 15.48
CA LEU A 253 12.24 19.49 16.76
C LEU A 253 12.36 20.73 17.64
N GLY A 254 13.56 21.31 17.73
CA GLY A 254 13.82 22.54 18.48
C GLY A 254 13.00 23.74 17.98
N SER A 255 12.79 23.85 16.66
CA SER A 255 11.95 24.89 16.07
C SER A 255 10.48 24.81 16.50
N LEU A 256 10.01 23.62 16.88
CA LEU A 256 8.65 23.33 17.37
C LEU A 256 8.55 23.30 18.91
N GLY A 257 9.67 23.59 19.62
CA GLY A 257 9.71 23.56 21.07
C GLY A 257 9.71 22.15 21.67
N ILE A 258 10.09 21.14 20.90
CA ILE A 258 10.22 19.75 21.34
C ILE A 258 11.68 19.50 21.71
N GLU A 259 11.91 19.01 22.93
CA GLU A 259 13.24 18.59 23.39
C GLU A 259 13.70 17.33 22.65
N THR A 260 14.91 17.36 22.08
CA THR A 260 15.49 16.20 21.41
C THR A 260 16.03 15.22 22.43
N ILE A 261 15.52 13.99 22.38
CA ILE A 261 15.98 12.86 23.19
C ILE A 261 16.99 12.00 22.41
N ALA A 262 16.71 11.79 21.12
CA ALA A 262 17.63 11.11 20.20
C ALA A 262 17.67 11.88 18.88
N ASP A 263 18.88 12.32 18.50
CA ASP A 263 19.10 12.99 17.21
C ASP A 263 19.18 11.96 16.09
N LEU A 264 18.06 11.75 15.43
CA LEU A 264 17.90 10.82 14.31
C LEU A 264 17.28 11.56 13.11
N PRO A 265 18.08 12.27 12.31
CA PRO A 265 17.57 13.10 11.20
C PRO A 265 16.85 12.29 10.11
N GLY A 266 17.09 10.98 10.03
CA GLY A 266 16.35 10.08 9.15
C GLY A 266 14.89 9.88 9.52
N THR A 267 14.45 10.30 10.73
CA THR A 267 13.05 10.15 11.15
C THR A 267 12.11 11.05 10.32
N GLY A 268 11.31 10.42 9.48
CA GLY A 268 10.45 11.09 8.53
C GLY A 268 11.10 11.37 7.18
N ALA A 269 12.41 11.28 7.04
CA ALA A 269 13.11 11.38 5.76
C ALA A 269 12.94 10.13 4.89
N ASN A 270 13.54 10.13 3.68
CA ASN A 270 13.57 8.99 2.76
C ASN A 270 12.18 8.46 2.34
N LEU A 271 11.13 9.28 2.43
CA LEU A 271 9.80 8.88 1.95
C LEU A 271 9.85 8.47 0.48
N GLN A 272 9.38 7.27 0.20
CA GLN A 272 9.22 6.73 -1.14
C GLN A 272 7.78 6.28 -1.34
N ASP A 273 7.27 6.45 -2.54
CA ASP A 273 5.93 5.99 -2.91
C ASP A 273 5.85 5.72 -4.41
N HIS A 274 5.00 4.81 -4.81
CA HIS A 274 4.75 4.51 -6.21
C HIS A 274 3.82 5.56 -6.84
N TYR A 275 4.29 6.13 -7.93
CA TYR A 275 3.53 7.09 -8.74
C TYR A 275 2.98 6.44 -9.99
N ILE A 276 1.73 6.76 -10.33
CA ILE A 276 1.06 6.26 -11.55
C ILE A 276 0.65 7.38 -12.48
N ALA A 277 0.63 7.04 -13.77
CA ALA A 277 -0.09 7.79 -14.80
C ALA A 277 -0.93 6.82 -15.63
N ASN A 278 -2.12 7.24 -16.07
CA ASN A 278 -3.06 6.37 -16.74
C ASN A 278 -2.97 6.51 -18.26
N ALA A 279 -2.89 5.39 -18.98
CA ALA A 279 -3.27 5.31 -20.39
C ALA A 279 -4.68 4.72 -20.46
N VAL A 280 -5.63 5.48 -21.04
CA VAL A 280 -7.05 5.10 -21.09
C VAL A 280 -7.49 5.00 -22.55
N PHE A 281 -8.05 3.84 -22.89
CA PHE A 281 -8.53 3.53 -24.23
C PHE A 281 -10.05 3.40 -24.21
N ARG A 282 -10.72 4.09 -25.14
CA ARG A 282 -12.12 3.85 -25.43
C ARG A 282 -12.24 2.53 -26.19
N LEU A 283 -13.14 1.69 -25.72
CA LEU A 283 -13.48 0.45 -26.38
C LEU A 283 -14.58 0.68 -27.44
N THR A 284 -14.69 -0.21 -28.41
CA THR A 284 -15.80 -0.19 -29.37
C THR A 284 -17.15 -0.30 -28.64
N ALA A 285 -18.19 0.26 -29.23
CA ALA A 285 -19.49 0.38 -28.56
C ALA A 285 -20.10 -0.97 -28.11
N ASP A 286 -19.81 -2.03 -28.87
CA ASP A 286 -20.32 -3.39 -28.59
C ASP A 286 -19.45 -4.17 -27.60
N THR A 287 -18.31 -3.63 -27.20
CA THR A 287 -17.41 -4.30 -26.26
C THR A 287 -17.94 -4.13 -24.82
N PRO A 288 -18.20 -5.23 -24.10
CA PRO A 288 -18.63 -5.15 -22.72
C PRO A 288 -17.51 -4.54 -21.85
N SER A 289 -17.88 -3.77 -20.84
CA SER A 289 -16.93 -3.20 -19.85
C SER A 289 -17.56 -3.17 -18.45
N ILE A 290 -16.73 -2.97 -17.44
CA ILE A 290 -17.22 -2.72 -16.08
C ILE A 290 -18.03 -1.43 -16.03
N ASN A 291 -17.68 -0.41 -16.81
CA ASN A 291 -18.43 0.85 -16.92
C ASN A 291 -19.89 0.61 -17.30
N SER A 292 -20.13 -0.22 -18.33
CA SER A 292 -21.48 -0.57 -18.76
C SER A 292 -22.20 -1.51 -17.78
N ALA A 293 -21.50 -2.51 -17.21
CA ALA A 293 -22.07 -3.48 -16.28
C ALA A 293 -22.46 -2.89 -14.91
N SER A 294 -21.85 -1.75 -14.53
CA SER A 294 -22.09 -1.10 -13.22
C SER A 294 -23.38 -0.25 -13.18
N ARG A 295 -24.21 -0.26 -14.21
CA ARG A 295 -25.36 0.66 -14.36
C ARG A 295 -26.67 -0.05 -14.67
N GLY A 296 -27.79 0.65 -14.38
CA GLY A 296 -29.13 0.20 -14.72
C GLY A 296 -29.53 -1.12 -14.07
N ILE A 297 -30.34 -1.93 -14.78
CA ILE A 297 -30.84 -3.23 -14.29
C ILE A 297 -29.69 -4.24 -14.09
N ALA A 298 -28.62 -4.16 -14.87
CA ALA A 298 -27.46 -5.02 -14.74
C ALA A 298 -26.82 -4.90 -13.34
N GLN A 299 -26.76 -3.69 -12.78
CA GLN A 299 -26.25 -3.47 -11.43
C GLN A 299 -27.04 -4.25 -10.36
N LEU A 300 -28.37 -4.29 -10.46
CA LEU A 300 -29.21 -5.05 -9.52
C LEU A 300 -28.90 -6.56 -9.59
N GLY A 301 -28.68 -7.08 -10.79
CA GLY A 301 -28.25 -8.47 -11.00
C GLY A 301 -26.89 -8.78 -10.34
N HIS A 302 -25.93 -7.86 -10.43
CA HIS A 302 -24.63 -8.00 -9.78
C HIS A 302 -24.73 -7.93 -8.24
N VAL A 303 -25.58 -7.05 -7.69
CA VAL A 303 -25.86 -6.99 -6.25
C VAL A 303 -26.47 -8.30 -5.76
N ALA A 304 -27.52 -8.79 -6.43
CA ALA A 304 -28.16 -10.07 -6.08
C ALA A 304 -27.15 -11.23 -6.15
N ARG A 305 -26.36 -11.30 -7.22
CA ARG A 305 -25.30 -12.32 -7.37
C ARG A 305 -24.30 -12.28 -6.24
N TYR A 306 -23.85 -11.09 -5.83
CA TYR A 306 -22.91 -10.95 -4.71
C TYR A 306 -23.55 -11.34 -3.37
N LEU A 307 -24.79 -10.95 -3.11
CA LEU A 307 -25.47 -11.30 -1.86
C LEU A 307 -25.62 -12.83 -1.71
N VAL A 308 -25.90 -13.55 -2.81
CA VAL A 308 -26.15 -14.99 -2.80
C VAL A 308 -24.84 -15.80 -2.96
N ARG A 309 -23.95 -15.41 -3.87
CA ARG A 309 -22.80 -16.21 -4.30
C ARG A 309 -21.45 -15.59 -3.95
N LYS A 310 -21.42 -14.33 -3.47
CA LYS A 310 -20.18 -13.57 -3.18
C LYS A 310 -19.23 -13.42 -4.37
N THR A 311 -19.78 -13.40 -5.61
CA THR A 311 -19.04 -13.28 -6.86
C THR A 311 -19.56 -12.13 -7.71
N GLY A 312 -18.86 -11.80 -8.81
CA GLY A 312 -19.27 -10.76 -9.76
C GLY A 312 -18.72 -9.38 -9.41
N LEU A 313 -19.36 -8.33 -9.91
CA LEU A 313 -18.86 -6.95 -9.87
C LEU A 313 -18.46 -6.47 -8.45
N LEU A 314 -19.23 -6.86 -7.43
CA LEU A 314 -18.97 -6.41 -6.05
C LEU A 314 -17.79 -7.13 -5.38
N SER A 315 -17.32 -8.25 -5.97
CA SER A 315 -16.13 -8.96 -5.51
C SER A 315 -14.83 -8.49 -6.19
N LEU A 316 -14.90 -7.40 -6.98
CA LEU A 316 -13.74 -6.84 -7.68
C LEU A 316 -12.81 -6.11 -6.74
N SER A 317 -11.51 -6.24 -7.04
CA SER A 317 -10.42 -5.44 -6.48
C SER A 317 -10.18 -4.17 -7.31
N ALA A 318 -9.09 -3.44 -6.99
CA ALA A 318 -8.72 -2.21 -7.68
C ALA A 318 -8.24 -2.41 -9.12
N ALA A 319 -7.77 -3.60 -9.48
CA ALA A 319 -7.35 -3.96 -10.83
C ALA A 319 -7.57 -5.46 -11.07
N HIS A 320 -7.61 -5.88 -12.34
CA HIS A 320 -7.83 -7.27 -12.74
C HIS A 320 -6.53 -7.98 -13.14
N VAL A 321 -5.68 -7.30 -13.91
CA VAL A 321 -4.47 -7.87 -14.52
C VAL A 321 -3.26 -7.10 -14.05
N ALA A 322 -2.23 -7.82 -13.65
CA ALA A 322 -0.90 -7.33 -13.38
C ALA A 322 0.01 -7.65 -14.57
N ALA A 323 0.76 -6.67 -15.04
CA ALA A 323 1.86 -6.92 -15.94
C ALA A 323 3.10 -6.20 -15.44
N PHE A 324 4.22 -6.90 -15.38
CA PHE A 324 5.50 -6.40 -14.93
C PHE A 324 6.48 -6.47 -16.09
N LEU A 325 7.10 -5.35 -16.43
CA LEU A 325 7.97 -5.25 -17.60
C LEU A 325 9.19 -4.38 -17.34
N LYS A 326 10.22 -4.61 -18.14
CA LYS A 326 11.42 -3.78 -18.21
C LYS A 326 11.26 -2.73 -19.29
N THR A 327 11.50 -1.46 -18.96
CA THR A 327 11.43 -0.37 -19.94
C THR A 327 12.70 -0.19 -20.76
N ARG A 328 13.81 -0.84 -20.36
CA ARG A 328 15.11 -0.78 -21.04
C ARG A 328 15.88 -2.07 -20.82
N GLU A 329 16.82 -2.35 -21.73
CA GLU A 329 17.75 -3.47 -21.62
C GLU A 329 18.69 -3.33 -20.40
N GLY A 330 19.21 -4.45 -19.92
CA GLY A 330 20.20 -4.51 -18.83
C GLY A 330 19.63 -4.35 -17.42
N LEU A 331 18.30 -4.16 -17.26
CA LEU A 331 17.69 -4.20 -15.93
C LEU A 331 17.65 -5.62 -15.37
N VAL A 332 17.96 -5.75 -14.08
CA VAL A 332 17.90 -7.03 -13.36
C VAL A 332 16.46 -7.56 -13.30
N GLY A 333 15.48 -6.66 -13.16
CA GLY A 333 14.06 -7.01 -13.08
C GLY A 333 13.17 -5.86 -13.58
N PRO A 334 11.86 -6.06 -13.63
CA PRO A 334 10.88 -5.05 -14.02
C PRO A 334 11.04 -3.73 -13.25
N ASP A 335 10.88 -2.63 -13.96
CA ASP A 335 10.88 -1.28 -13.40
C ASP A 335 9.53 -0.57 -13.58
N VAL A 336 8.58 -1.21 -14.28
CA VAL A 336 7.20 -0.76 -14.45
C VAL A 336 6.22 -1.90 -14.18
N GLN A 337 5.11 -1.56 -13.52
CA GLN A 337 3.94 -2.42 -13.35
C GLN A 337 2.73 -1.77 -14.01
N PHE A 338 1.95 -2.55 -14.75
CA PHE A 338 0.62 -2.15 -15.20
C PHE A 338 -0.44 -2.74 -14.26
N HIS A 339 -1.34 -1.87 -13.80
CA HIS A 339 -2.61 -2.27 -13.22
C HIS A 339 -3.68 -2.09 -14.30
N ILE A 340 -4.16 -3.21 -14.87
CA ILE A 340 -5.08 -3.17 -16.00
C ILE A 340 -6.51 -3.47 -15.52
N LEU A 341 -7.44 -2.60 -15.89
CA LEU A 341 -8.85 -2.73 -15.54
C LEU A 341 -9.74 -2.35 -16.74
N PRO A 342 -10.73 -3.19 -17.14
CA PRO A 342 -11.69 -2.84 -18.20
C PRO A 342 -12.77 -1.86 -17.69
N ALA A 343 -12.30 -0.76 -17.15
CA ALA A 343 -13.05 0.38 -16.65
C ALA A 343 -12.20 1.63 -16.66
N SER A 344 -12.84 2.80 -16.57
CA SER A 344 -12.16 4.05 -16.20
C SER A 344 -13.01 4.86 -15.25
N MET A 345 -12.33 5.67 -14.44
CA MET A 345 -12.97 6.63 -13.53
C MET A 345 -13.15 7.98 -14.22
N ASN A 346 -14.21 8.67 -13.86
CA ASN A 346 -14.42 10.07 -14.24
C ASN A 346 -13.44 10.97 -13.46
N LEU A 347 -12.30 11.28 -14.08
CA LEU A 347 -11.25 12.09 -13.46
C LEU A 347 -11.73 13.51 -13.14
N ALA A 348 -12.68 14.06 -13.92
CA ALA A 348 -13.25 15.40 -13.64
C ALA A 348 -14.11 15.38 -12.37
N ALA A 349 -14.96 14.38 -12.20
CA ALA A 349 -15.74 14.21 -10.97
C ALA A 349 -14.80 13.92 -9.78
N TYR A 350 -13.77 13.08 -9.98
CA TYR A 350 -12.76 12.84 -8.95
C TYR A 350 -12.03 14.12 -8.53
N ALA A 351 -11.66 14.99 -9.44
CA ALA A 351 -11.01 16.27 -9.15
C ALA A 351 -11.95 17.28 -8.46
N ALA A 352 -13.23 17.28 -8.85
CA ALA A 352 -14.21 18.26 -8.34
C ALA A 352 -14.64 17.98 -6.90
N ASP A 353 -15.01 16.74 -6.61
CA ASP A 353 -15.55 16.32 -5.31
C ASP A 353 -14.97 14.99 -4.82
N GLY A 354 -14.05 14.40 -5.63
CA GLY A 354 -13.38 13.13 -5.49
C GLY A 354 -14.30 11.94 -5.52
N SER A 355 -15.43 12.03 -6.15
CA SER A 355 -16.27 10.87 -6.37
C SER A 355 -15.53 9.85 -7.24
N MET A 356 -15.57 8.58 -6.84
CA MET A 356 -15.04 7.47 -7.64
C MET A 356 -16.10 6.94 -8.59
N GLU A 357 -16.69 7.86 -9.38
CA GLU A 357 -17.66 7.48 -10.40
C GLU A 357 -16.95 6.89 -11.61
N LEU A 358 -17.48 5.79 -12.12
CA LEU A 358 -17.03 5.25 -13.40
C LEU A 358 -17.57 6.10 -14.55
N GLU A 359 -16.77 6.28 -15.61
CA GLU A 359 -17.24 6.91 -16.85
C GLU A 359 -18.40 6.13 -17.47
N ARG A 360 -19.15 6.77 -18.38
CA ARG A 360 -20.34 6.14 -18.99
C ARG A 360 -20.00 5.18 -20.12
N GLU A 361 -18.97 5.52 -20.87
CA GLU A 361 -18.57 4.77 -22.05
C GLU A 361 -17.72 3.56 -21.69
N PRO A 362 -17.71 2.51 -22.51
CA PRO A 362 -16.83 1.37 -22.31
C PRO A 362 -15.37 1.81 -22.48
N ARG A 363 -14.55 1.53 -21.47
CA ARG A 363 -13.14 1.91 -21.45
C ARG A 363 -12.27 0.85 -20.81
N LEU A 364 -10.98 0.92 -21.14
CA LEU A 364 -9.92 0.12 -20.57
C LEU A 364 -8.83 1.08 -20.05
N THR A 365 -8.37 0.86 -18.83
CA THR A 365 -7.28 1.64 -18.22
C THR A 365 -6.05 0.76 -18.00
N PHE A 366 -4.90 1.25 -18.44
CA PHE A 366 -3.58 0.84 -17.99
C PHE A 366 -3.09 1.91 -17.01
N ALA A 367 -3.12 1.63 -15.72
CA ALA A 367 -2.46 2.48 -14.75
C ALA A 367 -0.99 2.07 -14.69
N VAL A 368 -0.16 2.90 -15.27
CA VAL A 368 1.30 2.69 -15.43
C VAL A 368 1.99 3.14 -14.16
N CYS A 369 2.58 2.22 -13.43
CA CYS A 369 3.27 2.43 -12.17
C CYS A 369 4.77 2.26 -12.34
N GLN A 370 5.55 3.27 -11.97
CA GLN A 370 6.99 3.14 -11.80
C GLN A 370 7.30 2.42 -10.49
N LEU A 371 8.11 1.34 -10.54
CA LEU A 371 8.38 0.48 -9.39
C LEU A 371 9.58 0.89 -8.53
N ARG A 372 10.53 1.62 -9.08
CA ARG A 372 11.81 1.96 -8.42
C ARG A 372 12.06 3.46 -8.44
N PRO A 373 11.29 4.27 -7.69
CA PRO A 373 11.46 5.70 -7.67
C PRO A 373 12.82 6.10 -7.09
N ALA A 374 13.50 7.01 -7.78
CA ALA A 374 14.72 7.67 -7.30
C ALA A 374 14.40 8.94 -6.51
N SER A 375 13.27 9.59 -6.78
CA SER A 375 12.78 10.74 -6.02
C SER A 375 12.51 10.39 -4.56
N ARG A 376 12.83 11.32 -3.65
CA ARG A 376 12.65 11.17 -2.20
C ARG A 376 11.85 12.33 -1.65
N GLY A 377 10.97 12.02 -0.72
CA GLY A 377 10.20 12.99 0.04
C GLY A 377 10.44 12.89 1.54
N HIS A 378 9.54 13.48 2.31
CA HIS A 378 9.59 13.41 3.77
C HIS A 378 8.20 13.52 4.41
N VAL A 379 8.13 13.13 5.69
CA VAL A 379 7.01 13.32 6.60
C VAL A 379 7.52 14.07 7.82
N SER A 380 7.09 15.31 8.04
CA SER A 380 7.54 16.15 9.15
C SER A 380 6.34 16.67 9.94
N ILE A 381 6.41 16.64 11.27
CA ILE A 381 5.38 17.26 12.10
C ILE A 381 5.35 18.78 11.84
N ALA A 382 4.15 19.35 11.75
CA ALA A 382 3.96 20.79 11.56
C ALA A 382 3.96 21.57 12.89
N SER A 383 3.63 20.89 13.99
CA SER A 383 3.64 21.43 15.34
C SER A 383 3.77 20.33 16.40
N ALA A 384 3.77 20.72 17.66
CA ALA A 384 3.74 19.78 18.80
C ALA A 384 2.34 19.22 19.11
N ASP A 385 1.31 19.60 18.35
CA ASP A 385 -0.04 19.03 18.51
C ASP A 385 -0.15 17.67 17.80
N PRO A 386 -0.36 16.56 18.53
CA PRO A 386 -0.44 15.23 17.95
C PRO A 386 -1.66 15.03 17.03
N ARG A 387 -2.61 15.95 17.02
CA ARG A 387 -3.81 15.88 16.17
C ARG A 387 -3.65 16.61 14.85
N GLU A 388 -2.64 17.46 14.74
CA GLU A 388 -2.32 18.12 13.49
C GLU A 388 -1.68 17.10 12.54
N HIS A 389 -2.14 17.09 11.28
CA HIS A 389 -1.55 16.24 10.27
C HIS A 389 -0.13 16.71 9.97
N PRO A 390 0.83 15.79 9.80
CA PRO A 390 2.18 16.17 9.40
C PRO A 390 2.20 16.75 8.00
N ASP A 391 3.20 17.56 7.70
CA ASP A 391 3.54 17.95 6.33
C ASP A 391 4.10 16.73 5.60
N ILE A 392 3.46 16.36 4.50
CA ILE A 392 3.85 15.22 3.68
C ILE A 392 4.29 15.75 2.32
N LEU A 393 5.57 15.71 2.04
CA LEU A 393 6.14 16.01 0.74
C LEU A 393 6.49 14.71 0.02
N ALA A 394 5.74 14.34 -0.99
CA ALA A 394 5.99 13.13 -1.78
C ALA A 394 7.12 13.31 -2.79
N ASN A 395 7.31 14.54 -3.30
CA ASN A 395 8.39 14.96 -4.18
C ASN A 395 8.51 14.15 -5.48
N TYR A 396 7.37 13.78 -6.08
CA TYR A 396 7.29 12.93 -7.27
C TYR A 396 7.97 13.53 -8.51
N LEU A 397 8.57 12.65 -9.32
CA LEU A 397 9.12 12.97 -10.62
C LEU A 397 10.19 14.09 -10.60
N THR A 398 10.86 14.27 -9.48
CA THR A 398 12.00 15.22 -9.38
C THR A 398 13.26 14.64 -10.01
N ASP A 399 13.44 13.31 -9.93
CA ASP A 399 14.56 12.64 -10.58
C ASP A 399 14.29 12.41 -12.09
N PRO A 400 15.30 12.62 -12.96
CA PRO A 400 15.18 12.33 -14.40
C PRO A 400 14.83 10.88 -14.71
N LEU A 401 15.34 9.92 -13.93
CA LEU A 401 15.08 8.50 -14.10
C LEU A 401 13.59 8.19 -13.95
N ASP A 402 12.93 8.78 -12.96
CA ASP A 402 11.51 8.59 -12.71
C ASP A 402 10.67 9.05 -13.89
N ARG A 403 11.02 10.20 -14.45
CA ARG A 403 10.36 10.77 -15.63
C ARG A 403 10.52 9.88 -16.87
N SER A 404 11.75 9.44 -17.15
CA SER A 404 12.04 8.61 -18.32
C SER A 404 11.39 7.23 -18.23
N THR A 405 11.41 6.61 -17.06
CA THR A 405 10.79 5.30 -16.80
C THR A 405 9.26 5.37 -16.96
N LEU A 406 8.62 6.40 -16.41
CA LEU A 406 7.17 6.55 -16.53
C LEU A 406 6.73 6.84 -17.99
N ALA A 407 7.47 7.69 -18.71
CA ALA A 407 7.20 7.95 -20.14
C ALA A 407 7.39 6.67 -20.98
N ALA A 408 8.43 5.88 -20.71
CA ALA A 408 8.65 4.59 -21.38
C ALA A 408 7.53 3.59 -21.07
N GLY A 409 7.05 3.54 -19.82
CA GLY A 409 5.91 2.71 -19.43
C GLY A 409 4.62 3.10 -20.14
N LEU A 410 4.34 4.41 -20.31
CA LEU A 410 3.17 4.88 -21.06
C LEU A 410 3.27 4.50 -22.56
N ARG A 411 4.48 4.57 -23.16
CA ARG A 411 4.69 4.07 -24.53
C ARG A 411 4.47 2.56 -24.63
N ALA A 412 4.98 1.79 -23.67
CA ALA A 412 4.76 0.34 -23.64
C ALA A 412 3.26 -0.01 -23.52
N ALA A 413 2.48 0.74 -22.73
CA ALA A 413 1.03 0.56 -22.66
C ALA A 413 0.35 0.78 -24.02
N ARG A 414 0.78 1.78 -24.80
CA ARG A 414 0.31 2.01 -26.18
C ARG A 414 0.68 0.85 -27.11
N GLN A 415 1.89 0.32 -26.99
CA GLN A 415 2.35 -0.82 -27.80
C GLN A 415 1.56 -2.09 -27.48
N VAL A 416 1.32 -2.40 -26.20
CA VAL A 416 0.45 -3.52 -25.79
C VAL A 416 -0.98 -3.34 -26.31
N ALA A 417 -1.55 -2.13 -26.20
CA ALA A 417 -2.88 -1.82 -26.71
C ALA A 417 -3.01 -2.02 -28.23
N ALA A 418 -1.92 -1.87 -28.97
CA ALA A 418 -1.85 -2.12 -30.42
C ALA A 418 -1.66 -3.60 -30.81
N CYS A 419 -1.45 -4.50 -29.85
CA CYS A 419 -1.34 -5.94 -30.10
C CYS A 419 -2.72 -6.63 -30.18
N ALA A 420 -2.82 -7.64 -31.06
CA ALA A 420 -4.00 -8.49 -31.09
C ALA A 420 -4.03 -9.41 -29.85
N PRO A 421 -5.23 -9.81 -29.33
CA PRO A 421 -6.55 -9.45 -29.86
C PRO A 421 -7.06 -8.09 -29.37
N LEU A 422 -6.39 -7.44 -28.44
CA LEU A 422 -6.86 -6.23 -27.75
C LEU A 422 -7.10 -5.05 -28.72
N ALA A 423 -6.23 -4.87 -29.72
CA ALA A 423 -6.32 -3.82 -30.72
C ALA A 423 -7.69 -3.77 -31.43
N SER A 424 -8.31 -4.94 -31.67
CA SER A 424 -9.63 -5.02 -32.32
C SER A 424 -10.79 -4.54 -31.46
N LEU A 425 -10.59 -4.45 -30.14
CA LEU A 425 -11.58 -4.01 -29.17
C LEU A 425 -11.47 -2.50 -28.88
N ILE A 426 -10.39 -1.84 -29.30
CA ILE A 426 -10.10 -0.44 -29.04
C ILE A 426 -10.55 0.42 -30.21
N ASP A 427 -11.32 1.48 -29.93
CA ASP A 427 -11.69 2.53 -30.87
C ASP A 427 -10.56 3.57 -30.99
N HIS A 428 -10.17 4.18 -29.87
CA HIS A 428 -9.05 5.13 -29.79
C HIS A 428 -8.50 5.30 -28.38
N GLU A 429 -7.30 5.90 -28.29
CA GLU A 429 -6.74 6.34 -27.01
C GLU A 429 -7.43 7.64 -26.58
N SER A 430 -8.02 7.64 -25.38
CA SER A 430 -8.68 8.81 -24.79
C SER A 430 -7.70 9.65 -23.96
N LEU A 431 -6.80 8.99 -23.21
CA LEU A 431 -5.79 9.60 -22.35
C LEU A 431 -4.47 8.82 -22.45
N PRO A 432 -3.32 9.52 -22.53
CA PRO A 432 -3.14 10.96 -22.69
C PRO A 432 -3.62 11.51 -24.03
N GLY A 433 -3.88 10.65 -25.02
CA GLY A 433 -4.35 11.01 -26.35
C GLY A 433 -3.23 11.40 -27.33
N SER A 434 -3.59 11.52 -28.60
CA SER A 434 -2.64 11.79 -29.71
C SER A 434 -1.79 13.07 -29.56
N PRO A 435 -2.22 14.16 -28.87
CA PRO A 435 -1.37 15.32 -28.67
C PRO A 435 -0.12 15.05 -27.83
N CYS A 436 -0.15 14.03 -26.94
CA CYS A 436 0.99 13.65 -26.11
C CYS A 436 1.88 12.63 -26.85
N ALA A 437 2.67 13.09 -27.82
CA ALA A 437 3.51 12.22 -28.65
C ALA A 437 4.95 12.07 -28.12
N SER A 438 5.52 13.15 -27.59
CA SER A 438 6.90 13.15 -27.07
C SER A 438 6.97 12.75 -25.59
N ASP A 439 8.16 12.35 -25.13
CA ASP A 439 8.42 12.09 -23.71
C ASP A 439 8.15 13.32 -22.84
N LYS A 440 8.46 14.51 -23.34
CA LYS A 440 8.17 15.77 -22.67
C LYS A 440 6.66 15.94 -22.44
N ASP A 441 5.84 15.61 -23.44
CA ASP A 441 4.38 15.70 -23.34
C ASP A 441 3.83 14.64 -22.37
N LEU A 442 4.34 13.41 -22.44
CA LEU A 442 3.97 12.32 -21.53
C LEU A 442 4.32 12.64 -20.07
N VAL A 443 5.49 13.24 -19.83
CA VAL A 443 5.89 13.68 -18.48
C VAL A 443 5.02 14.84 -18.00
N ALA A 444 4.72 15.81 -18.86
CA ALA A 444 3.82 16.93 -18.52
C ALA A 444 2.41 16.42 -18.18
N TYR A 445 1.88 15.49 -18.99
CA TYR A 445 0.63 14.80 -18.72
C TYR A 445 0.67 14.06 -17.37
N ALA A 446 1.70 13.26 -17.14
CA ALA A 446 1.86 12.51 -15.89
C ALA A 446 1.89 13.46 -14.66
N ARG A 447 2.62 14.58 -14.74
CA ARG A 447 2.67 15.58 -13.67
C ARG A 447 1.31 16.21 -13.39
N SER A 448 0.52 16.49 -14.43
CA SER A 448 -0.78 17.15 -14.27
C SER A 448 -1.91 16.21 -13.80
N THR A 449 -1.84 14.91 -14.16
CA THR A 449 -2.95 13.96 -13.96
C THR A 449 -2.61 12.76 -13.10
N GLY A 450 -1.33 12.42 -12.97
CA GLY A 450 -0.87 11.26 -12.22
C GLY A 450 -1.07 11.41 -10.71
N GLY A 451 -0.83 10.34 -9.98
CA GLY A 451 -1.02 10.33 -8.53
C GLY A 451 -0.36 9.12 -7.85
N SER A 452 -0.58 9.02 -6.56
CA SER A 452 -0.15 7.90 -5.73
C SER A 452 -1.02 6.66 -5.96
N ILE A 453 -0.44 5.48 -5.82
CA ILE A 453 -1.20 4.25 -5.57
C ILE A 453 -1.11 3.81 -4.09
N TYR A 454 -0.70 4.75 -3.24
CA TYR A 454 -0.81 4.65 -1.78
C TYR A 454 0.14 3.64 -1.15
N HIS A 455 1.40 3.61 -1.59
CA HIS A 455 2.46 2.71 -1.12
C HIS A 455 3.59 3.42 -0.35
N PRO A 456 3.33 4.44 0.54
CA PRO A 456 4.42 5.13 1.23
C PRO A 456 5.21 4.19 2.14
N VAL A 457 6.54 4.32 2.07
CA VAL A 457 7.52 3.57 2.85
C VAL A 457 8.74 4.44 3.19
N GLY A 458 9.65 3.93 4.01
CA GLY A 458 11.02 4.44 4.13
C GLY A 458 11.26 5.49 5.20
N THR A 459 10.23 5.98 5.85
CA THR A 459 10.27 7.13 6.78
C THR A 459 10.83 6.83 8.17
N CYS A 460 11.11 5.57 8.47
CA CYS A 460 11.87 5.10 9.64
C CYS A 460 12.84 4.00 9.16
N ALA A 461 13.58 4.28 8.08
CA ALA A 461 14.37 3.29 7.35
C ALA A 461 15.30 2.48 8.27
N MET A 462 15.32 1.15 8.06
CA MET A 462 16.29 0.29 8.73
C MET A 462 17.65 0.38 8.07
N GLY A 463 18.69 0.20 8.87
CA GLY A 463 20.07 0.24 8.41
C GLY A 463 21.07 0.43 9.54
N THR A 464 22.33 0.63 9.15
CA THR A 464 23.46 0.88 10.06
C THR A 464 24.12 2.23 9.82
N GLY A 465 23.64 2.99 8.83
CA GLY A 465 24.16 4.31 8.47
C GLY A 465 23.56 5.43 9.32
N PRO A 466 24.08 6.66 9.21
CA PRO A 466 23.65 7.81 10.01
C PRO A 466 22.20 8.24 9.72
N GLU A 467 21.68 7.94 8.55
CA GLU A 467 20.30 8.25 8.16
C GLU A 467 19.30 7.13 8.53
N SER A 468 19.78 6.03 9.13
CA SER A 468 18.88 4.97 9.58
C SER A 468 18.23 5.32 10.91
N VAL A 469 16.95 4.99 11.05
CA VAL A 469 16.16 5.22 12.27
C VAL A 469 16.12 3.98 13.14
N VAL A 470 16.06 2.80 12.52
CA VAL A 470 16.09 1.52 13.22
C VAL A 470 17.21 0.63 12.72
N GLY A 471 17.70 -0.23 13.59
CA GLY A 471 18.64 -1.30 13.21
C GLY A 471 17.97 -2.43 12.41
N PRO A 472 18.75 -3.39 11.88
CA PRO A 472 18.19 -4.60 11.25
C PRO A 472 17.33 -5.46 12.19
N ASP A 473 17.44 -5.25 13.50
CA ASP A 473 16.57 -5.83 14.53
C ASP A 473 15.30 -5.02 14.77
N LEU A 474 15.09 -3.95 13.99
CA LEU A 474 13.98 -3.01 14.03
C LEU A 474 13.91 -2.15 15.31
N ARG A 475 14.96 -2.13 16.13
CA ARG A 475 15.08 -1.25 17.31
C ARG A 475 15.45 0.15 16.90
N VAL A 476 14.82 1.15 17.52
CA VAL A 476 15.15 2.55 17.30
C VAL A 476 16.55 2.83 17.85
N HIS A 477 17.42 3.42 17.03
CA HIS A 477 18.76 3.75 17.45
C HIS A 477 18.76 4.73 18.63
N GLY A 478 19.57 4.45 19.64
CA GLY A 478 19.72 5.32 20.82
C GLY A 478 18.55 5.29 21.81
N VAL A 479 17.48 4.50 21.57
CA VAL A 479 16.34 4.39 22.49
C VAL A 479 16.07 2.92 22.83
N ALA A 480 16.26 2.56 24.09
CA ALA A 480 15.97 1.21 24.55
C ALA A 480 14.45 0.95 24.63
N GLU A 481 14.04 -0.33 24.47
CA GLU A 481 12.65 -0.78 24.60
C GLU A 481 11.68 -0.14 23.59
N LEU A 482 12.21 0.32 22.46
CA LEU A 482 11.45 0.92 21.36
C LEU A 482 11.82 0.27 20.03
N ARG A 483 10.81 -0.19 19.30
CA ARG A 483 10.96 -0.87 18.03
C ARG A 483 9.90 -0.35 17.05
N VAL A 484 10.20 -0.21 15.76
CA VAL A 484 9.19 0.14 14.73
C VAL A 484 8.95 -1.08 13.84
N VAL A 485 7.68 -1.44 13.64
CA VAL A 485 7.30 -2.64 12.84
C VAL A 485 6.16 -2.29 11.88
N ASP A 486 6.47 -1.70 10.75
CA ASP A 486 5.55 -1.41 9.66
C ASP A 486 6.31 -1.04 8.37
N ALA A 487 5.61 -0.52 7.37
CA ALA A 487 6.20 -0.16 6.08
C ALA A 487 7.24 0.97 6.16
N SER A 488 7.27 1.78 7.23
CA SER A 488 8.25 2.87 7.39
C SER A 488 9.69 2.37 7.48
N VAL A 489 9.89 1.11 7.89
CA VAL A 489 11.24 0.55 8.09
C VAL A 489 11.90 0.08 6.79
N MET A 490 11.18 -0.03 5.69
CA MET A 490 11.74 -0.43 4.39
C MET A 490 12.78 0.60 3.94
N PRO A 491 14.06 0.25 3.74
CA PRO A 491 15.08 1.23 3.32
C PRO A 491 14.86 1.69 1.87
N THR A 492 14.34 0.78 1.03
CA THR A 492 13.86 1.08 -0.31
C THR A 492 12.52 0.39 -0.55
N ILE A 493 11.66 1.01 -1.36
CA ILE A 493 10.37 0.43 -1.73
C ILE A 493 10.56 -0.84 -2.57
N ASN A 494 9.74 -1.87 -2.32
CA ASN A 494 9.73 -3.10 -3.12
C ASN A 494 9.06 -2.88 -4.49
N SER A 495 9.37 -3.75 -5.44
CA SER A 495 8.81 -3.70 -6.80
C SER A 495 7.39 -4.29 -6.85
N GLY A 496 6.43 -3.55 -6.30
CA GLY A 496 5.01 -3.92 -6.27
C GLY A 496 4.24 -3.37 -5.07
N ASN A 497 3.05 -3.90 -4.84
CA ASN A 497 2.20 -3.47 -3.75
C ASN A 497 2.84 -3.77 -2.38
N THR A 498 2.74 -2.86 -1.43
CA THR A 498 3.51 -2.89 -0.17
C THR A 498 2.86 -3.67 0.98
N ASN A 499 1.62 -4.17 0.80
CA ASN A 499 0.91 -4.86 1.89
C ASN A 499 1.57 -6.21 2.27
N ALA A 500 1.92 -7.04 1.30
CA ALA A 500 2.57 -8.33 1.56
C ALA A 500 3.95 -8.17 2.22
N PRO A 501 4.86 -7.29 1.74
CA PRO A 501 6.12 -6.99 2.43
C PRO A 501 5.94 -6.47 3.85
N THR A 502 4.91 -5.64 4.11
CA THR A 502 4.61 -5.16 5.47
C THR A 502 4.22 -6.30 6.41
N LEU A 503 3.41 -7.25 5.94
CA LEU A 503 3.06 -8.44 6.72
C LEU A 503 4.26 -9.36 6.94
N MET A 504 5.12 -9.52 5.94
CA MET A 504 6.37 -10.27 6.06
C MET A 504 7.29 -9.66 7.14
N ILE A 505 7.43 -8.33 7.15
CA ILE A 505 8.18 -7.61 8.19
C ILE A 505 7.58 -7.91 9.58
N ALA A 506 6.26 -7.87 9.73
CA ALA A 506 5.59 -8.14 10.99
C ALA A 506 5.76 -9.60 11.45
N GLU A 507 5.69 -10.56 10.53
CA GLU A 507 5.97 -11.98 10.80
C GLU A 507 7.39 -12.18 11.32
N LYS A 508 8.38 -11.59 10.66
CA LYS A 508 9.79 -11.67 11.06
C LYS A 508 10.05 -10.97 12.40
N ALA A 509 9.49 -9.76 12.59
CA ALA A 509 9.59 -9.02 13.84
C ALA A 509 9.00 -9.80 15.02
N SER A 510 7.89 -10.54 14.79
CA SER A 510 7.29 -11.39 15.82
C SER A 510 8.25 -12.47 16.32
N ASP A 511 9.02 -13.09 15.42
CA ASP A 511 10.04 -14.08 15.81
C ASP A 511 11.20 -13.43 16.58
N MET A 512 11.65 -12.24 16.18
CA MET A 512 12.68 -11.48 16.89
C MET A 512 12.24 -11.17 18.33
N ILE A 513 11.02 -10.65 18.51
CA ILE A 513 10.44 -10.33 19.82
C ILE A 513 10.29 -11.59 20.68
N LEU A 514 9.83 -12.69 20.11
CA LEU A 514 9.66 -13.96 20.84
C LEU A 514 11.00 -14.61 21.23
N ALA A 515 12.01 -14.53 20.37
CA ALA A 515 13.35 -15.04 20.67
C ALA A 515 13.98 -14.31 21.86
N GLU A 516 13.92 -12.98 21.87
CA GLU A 516 14.42 -12.16 22.98
C GLU A 516 13.66 -12.40 24.28
N ALA A 517 12.33 -12.56 24.19
CA ALA A 517 11.51 -12.86 25.37
C ALA A 517 11.90 -14.21 26.03
N ARG A 518 12.39 -15.18 25.26
CA ARG A 518 12.88 -16.47 25.77
C ARG A 518 14.27 -16.36 26.41
N THR A 519 15.17 -15.57 25.83
CA THR A 519 16.52 -15.37 26.36
C THR A 519 16.51 -14.52 27.65
N GLY A 520 15.70 -13.46 27.71
CA GLY A 520 15.53 -12.63 28.90
C GLY A 520 14.79 -13.31 30.08
N ALA A 521 14.05 -14.38 29.82
CA ALA A 521 13.42 -15.19 30.89
C ALA A 521 14.39 -16.17 31.56
N ASN A 522 15.57 -16.41 30.95
CA ASN A 522 16.61 -17.30 31.46
C ASN A 522 17.79 -16.56 32.12
N ALA A 523 17.73 -15.23 32.18
CA ALA A 523 18.69 -14.36 32.87
C ALA A 523 18.05 -13.78 34.13
#